data_1165b723a0e23b8228b022ae3f490a5b
#
_entry.id   1165b723a0e23b8228b022ae3f490a5b
#
_cell.length_a   1.000
_cell.length_b   1.000
_cell.length_c   1.000
_cell.angle_alpha   90.00
_cell.angle_beta   90.00
_cell.angle_gamma   90.00
#
_symmetry.space_group_name_H-M   'P 1'
#
loop_
_entity.id
_entity.type
_entity.pdbx_description
1 polymer ?
#
loop_
_entity_poly.entity_id
_entity_poly.type
_entity_poly.pdbx_seq_one_letter_code
_entity_poly.pdbx_strand_id
1 'polypeptide(L)'
;MKLKRKTALITGSSRGIGRAIALGLAKEGADLAVNYCTKNESAKQVVQRAISMGRRAISLQADVGRIEEVQRLVEEAWRFLGRIDILVNNAGIVLASSFLDMTEDIWNRTLEVNLRGAFFCSQMVAKKMIDNKIRGKIINVSSANSFQVEIDRSAYNASKGGLDAVTLSMAAELGPYGINVNGISPGYIAGTDIGPKEFLNNDAIQREYLNKIPLERFGQVEDCVGAVVFLASNEAIYVQGHTIVIDGGLTIQQIGKVRR
;
A
#
# COMPACT_ATOMS: atom_id res chain seq x y z
N MET A 1 -13.14 -14.79 -10.87
CA MET A 1 -13.19 -13.48 -10.21
C MET A 1 -13.41 -13.68 -8.71
N LYS A 2 -12.33 -13.49 -7.94
CA LYS A 2 -12.31 -13.70 -6.47
C LYS A 2 -13.04 -12.61 -5.68
N LEU A 3 -13.22 -11.42 -6.29
CA LEU A 3 -13.75 -10.22 -5.64
C LEU A 3 -15.09 -9.74 -6.27
N LYS A 4 -15.83 -10.63 -6.90
CA LYS A 4 -17.13 -10.31 -7.51
C LYS A 4 -18.06 -9.70 -6.46
N ARG A 5 -18.68 -8.54 -6.79
CA ARG A 5 -19.55 -7.75 -5.90
C ARG A 5 -18.87 -7.16 -4.67
N LYS A 6 -17.54 -7.13 -4.62
CA LYS A 6 -16.78 -6.41 -3.59
C LYS A 6 -16.51 -4.98 -4.02
N THR A 7 -16.27 -4.12 -3.05
CA THR A 7 -15.93 -2.72 -3.26
C THR A 7 -14.63 -2.40 -2.53
N ALA A 8 -13.78 -1.59 -3.15
CA ALA A 8 -12.47 -1.28 -2.61
C ALA A 8 -12.18 0.23 -2.64
N LEU A 9 -11.67 0.75 -1.54
CA LEU A 9 -11.01 2.06 -1.46
C LEU A 9 -9.48 1.83 -1.44
N ILE A 10 -8.77 2.46 -2.37
CA ILE A 10 -7.31 2.34 -2.47
C ILE A 10 -6.69 3.73 -2.40
N THR A 11 -5.87 4.01 -1.37
CA THR A 11 -5.20 5.29 -1.23
C THR A 11 -3.95 5.36 -2.11
N GLY A 12 -3.65 6.55 -2.68
CA GLY A 12 -2.48 6.76 -3.52
C GLY A 12 -2.44 5.90 -4.77
N SER A 13 -3.58 5.64 -5.41
CA SER A 13 -3.73 4.63 -6.47
C SER A 13 -3.75 5.17 -7.90
N SER A 14 -3.29 6.40 -8.12
CA SER A 14 -3.16 6.98 -9.47
C SER A 14 -1.97 6.44 -10.27
N ARG A 15 -0.94 5.87 -9.61
CA ARG A 15 0.31 5.38 -10.22
C ARG A 15 0.96 4.26 -9.41
N GLY A 16 2.07 3.72 -9.93
CA GLY A 16 2.91 2.76 -9.23
C GLY A 16 2.16 1.53 -8.72
N ILE A 17 2.54 1.04 -7.56
CA ILE A 17 1.95 -0.14 -6.90
C ILE A 17 0.45 0.05 -6.68
N GLY A 18 0.01 1.22 -6.21
CA GLY A 18 -1.41 1.49 -5.96
C GLY A 18 -2.27 1.38 -7.22
N ARG A 19 -1.78 1.86 -8.37
CA ARG A 19 -2.45 1.69 -9.68
C ARG A 19 -2.54 0.21 -10.07
N ALA A 20 -1.44 -0.53 -9.94
CA ALA A 20 -1.42 -1.95 -10.27
C ALA A 20 -2.40 -2.74 -9.38
N ILE A 21 -2.41 -2.47 -8.08
CA ILE A 21 -3.37 -3.05 -7.12
C ILE A 21 -4.82 -2.70 -7.53
N ALA A 22 -5.12 -1.43 -7.79
CA ALA A 22 -6.47 -1.01 -8.17
C ALA A 22 -6.97 -1.77 -9.41
N LEU A 23 -6.15 -1.85 -10.46
CA LEU A 23 -6.48 -2.57 -11.69
C LEU A 23 -6.58 -4.08 -11.47
N GLY A 24 -5.73 -4.64 -10.59
CA GLY A 24 -5.81 -6.06 -10.21
C GLY A 24 -7.10 -6.40 -9.47
N LEU A 25 -7.52 -5.58 -8.52
CA LEU A 25 -8.79 -5.75 -7.81
C LEU A 25 -10.00 -5.59 -8.77
N ALA A 26 -9.94 -4.64 -9.71
CA ALA A 26 -10.95 -4.48 -10.77
C ALA A 26 -11.08 -5.73 -11.65
N LYS A 27 -9.95 -6.29 -12.10
CA LYS A 27 -9.89 -7.52 -12.89
C LYS A 27 -10.53 -8.70 -12.15
N GLU A 28 -10.39 -8.74 -10.83
CA GLU A 28 -11.02 -9.75 -9.97
C GLU A 28 -12.47 -9.43 -9.59
N GLY A 29 -13.02 -8.32 -10.09
CA GLY A 29 -14.45 -8.04 -10.01
C GLY A 29 -14.87 -7.00 -8.97
N ALA A 30 -13.93 -6.29 -8.35
CA ALA A 30 -14.23 -5.24 -7.38
C ALA A 30 -14.58 -3.90 -8.06
N ASP A 31 -15.54 -3.16 -7.51
CA ASP A 31 -15.78 -1.76 -7.81
C ASP A 31 -14.83 -0.88 -6.99
N LEU A 32 -14.41 0.28 -7.51
CA LEU A 32 -13.27 1.02 -6.98
C LEU A 32 -13.56 2.47 -6.60
N ALA A 33 -12.99 2.92 -5.48
CA ALA A 33 -12.68 4.32 -5.21
C ALA A 33 -11.15 4.50 -5.26
N VAL A 34 -10.69 5.25 -6.25
CA VAL A 34 -9.27 5.50 -6.55
C VAL A 34 -8.90 6.85 -5.93
N ASN A 35 -8.11 6.84 -4.85
CA ASN A 35 -7.64 8.10 -4.28
C ASN A 35 -6.33 8.57 -4.92
N TYR A 36 -6.22 9.87 -5.06
CA TYR A 36 -5.01 10.59 -5.49
C TYR A 36 -4.85 11.90 -4.72
N CYS A 37 -3.62 12.40 -4.60
CA CYS A 37 -3.36 13.74 -4.03
C CYS A 37 -3.23 14.78 -5.14
N THR A 38 -2.31 14.59 -6.10
CA THR A 38 -1.97 15.60 -7.12
C THR A 38 -2.15 15.14 -8.58
N LYS A 39 -2.15 13.84 -8.85
CA LYS A 39 -2.13 13.29 -10.22
C LYS A 39 -3.54 12.92 -10.72
N ASN A 40 -4.35 13.96 -10.99
CA ASN A 40 -5.74 13.81 -11.42
C ASN A 40 -5.90 12.99 -12.71
N GLU A 41 -5.18 13.36 -13.77
CA GLU A 41 -5.32 12.68 -15.07
C GLU A 41 -4.91 11.21 -15.00
N SER A 42 -3.86 10.89 -14.24
CA SER A 42 -3.47 9.50 -13.99
C SER A 42 -4.56 8.72 -13.24
N ALA A 43 -5.20 9.33 -12.26
CA ALA A 43 -6.32 8.71 -11.53
C ALA A 43 -7.54 8.46 -12.43
N LYS A 44 -7.88 9.42 -13.30
CA LYS A 44 -8.94 9.26 -14.31
C LYS A 44 -8.66 8.10 -15.26
N GLN A 45 -7.41 7.92 -15.71
CA GLN A 45 -7.02 6.77 -16.54
C GLN A 45 -7.24 5.43 -15.83
N VAL A 46 -6.95 5.34 -14.53
CA VAL A 46 -7.22 4.13 -13.72
C VAL A 46 -8.72 3.86 -13.68
N VAL A 47 -9.53 4.89 -13.43
CA VAL A 47 -10.99 4.79 -13.40
C VAL A 47 -11.55 4.32 -14.74
N GLN A 48 -11.13 4.94 -15.85
CA GLN A 48 -11.57 4.53 -17.19
C GLN A 48 -11.23 3.08 -17.51
N ARG A 49 -10.02 2.65 -17.10
CA ARG A 49 -9.59 1.27 -17.27
C ARG A 49 -10.43 0.30 -16.44
N ALA A 50 -10.78 0.64 -15.20
CA ALA A 50 -11.69 -0.18 -14.38
C ALA A 50 -13.09 -0.25 -14.99
N ILE A 51 -13.61 0.86 -15.53
CA ILE A 51 -14.90 0.92 -16.23
C ILE A 51 -14.89 0.03 -17.48
N SER A 52 -13.80 0.05 -18.27
CA SER A 52 -13.67 -0.84 -19.44
C SER A 52 -13.64 -2.34 -19.09
N MET A 53 -13.32 -2.67 -17.82
CA MET A 53 -13.43 -4.03 -17.26
C MET A 53 -14.84 -4.33 -16.70
N GLY A 54 -15.82 -3.43 -16.90
CA GLY A 54 -17.19 -3.58 -16.41
C GLY A 54 -17.34 -3.29 -14.92
N ARG A 55 -16.46 -2.47 -14.32
CA ARG A 55 -16.54 -2.09 -12.91
C ARG A 55 -17.05 -0.67 -12.74
N ARG A 56 -17.72 -0.40 -11.63
CA ARG A 56 -17.99 0.97 -11.20
C ARG A 56 -16.70 1.53 -10.60
N ALA A 57 -16.32 2.74 -10.97
CA ALA A 57 -15.13 3.36 -10.41
C ALA A 57 -15.25 4.88 -10.36
N ILE A 58 -14.63 5.49 -9.35
CA ILE A 58 -14.53 6.94 -9.16
C ILE A 58 -13.11 7.31 -8.72
N SER A 59 -12.65 8.51 -9.11
CA SER A 59 -11.41 9.10 -8.60
C SER A 59 -11.73 10.18 -7.58
N LEU A 60 -11.08 10.15 -6.42
CA LEU A 60 -11.30 11.06 -5.30
C LEU A 60 -10.00 11.71 -4.88
N GLN A 61 -9.97 13.04 -4.88
CA GLN A 61 -8.81 13.80 -4.46
C GLN A 61 -8.80 13.95 -2.93
N ALA A 62 -7.71 13.51 -2.29
CA ALA A 62 -7.45 13.76 -0.88
C ALA A 62 -5.96 13.57 -0.56
N ASP A 63 -5.42 14.46 0.26
CA ASP A 63 -4.14 14.26 0.94
C ASP A 63 -4.40 13.47 2.24
N VAL A 64 -3.96 12.21 2.27
CA VAL A 64 -4.18 11.33 3.44
C VAL A 64 -3.39 11.78 4.68
N GLY A 65 -2.41 12.68 4.54
CA GLY A 65 -1.75 13.31 5.68
C GLY A 65 -2.63 14.32 6.43
N ARG A 66 -3.80 14.67 5.88
CA ARG A 66 -4.76 15.62 6.48
C ARG A 66 -6.03 14.86 6.89
N ILE A 67 -6.32 14.83 8.17
CA ILE A 67 -7.39 13.98 8.72
C ILE A 67 -8.77 14.39 8.18
N GLU A 68 -9.00 15.68 8.01
CA GLU A 68 -10.25 16.22 7.46
C GLU A 68 -10.48 15.76 6.02
N GLU A 69 -9.39 15.65 5.24
CA GLU A 69 -9.45 15.13 3.87
C GLU A 69 -9.66 13.61 3.85
N VAL A 70 -9.08 12.88 4.81
CA VAL A 70 -9.34 11.44 4.97
C VAL A 70 -10.81 11.19 5.31
N GLN A 71 -11.39 11.99 6.21
CA GLN A 71 -12.81 11.87 6.55
C GLN A 71 -13.69 12.08 5.32
N ARG A 72 -13.45 13.16 4.57
CA ARG A 72 -14.17 13.45 3.32
C ARG A 72 -14.00 12.31 2.29
N LEU A 73 -12.77 11.81 2.11
CA LEU A 73 -12.46 10.71 1.21
C LEU A 73 -13.29 9.46 1.54
N VAL A 74 -13.32 9.05 2.80
CA VAL A 74 -14.06 7.86 3.24
C VAL A 74 -15.57 8.05 3.05
N GLU A 75 -16.11 9.24 3.35
CA GLU A 75 -17.52 9.55 3.15
C GLU A 75 -17.94 9.52 1.66
N GLU A 76 -17.14 10.14 0.80
CA GLU A 76 -17.39 10.16 -0.64
C GLU A 76 -17.25 8.76 -1.26
N ALA A 77 -16.23 8.00 -0.88
CA ALA A 77 -16.06 6.62 -1.32
C ALA A 77 -17.23 5.74 -0.88
N TRP A 78 -17.67 5.88 0.37
CA TRP A 78 -18.83 5.15 0.89
C TRP A 78 -20.11 5.50 0.14
N ARG A 79 -20.36 6.79 -0.10
CA ARG A 79 -21.56 7.28 -0.82
C ARG A 79 -21.62 6.72 -2.25
N PHE A 80 -20.48 6.68 -2.96
CA PHE A 80 -20.43 6.18 -4.34
C PHE A 80 -20.55 4.66 -4.42
N LEU A 81 -19.83 3.95 -3.54
CA LEU A 81 -19.77 2.49 -3.57
C LEU A 81 -20.98 1.83 -2.87
N GLY A 82 -21.63 2.52 -1.93
CA GLY A 82 -22.67 2.00 -1.05
C GLY A 82 -22.14 1.24 0.16
N ARG A 83 -20.91 0.73 0.07
CA ARG A 83 -20.16 0.04 1.13
C ARG A 83 -18.67 0.02 0.79
N ILE A 84 -17.83 -0.31 1.75
CA ILE A 84 -16.41 -0.59 1.53
C ILE A 84 -16.10 -1.96 2.13
N ASP A 85 -15.81 -2.94 1.28
CA ASP A 85 -15.41 -4.29 1.71
C ASP A 85 -13.89 -4.40 1.92
N ILE A 86 -13.12 -3.61 1.16
CA ILE A 86 -11.67 -3.68 1.10
C ILE A 86 -11.12 -2.26 1.20
N LEU A 87 -10.20 -2.04 2.15
CA LEU A 87 -9.36 -0.85 2.22
C LEU A 87 -7.93 -1.26 1.91
N VAL A 88 -7.27 -0.54 0.98
CA VAL A 88 -5.83 -0.67 0.76
C VAL A 88 -5.17 0.67 1.09
N ASN A 89 -4.43 0.72 2.18
CA ASN A 89 -3.58 1.86 2.55
C ASN A 89 -2.26 1.75 1.80
N ASN A 90 -2.20 2.36 0.62
CA ASN A 90 -1.01 2.34 -0.23
C ASN A 90 -0.34 3.72 -0.32
N ALA A 91 -1.03 4.82 -0.06
CA ALA A 91 -0.43 6.14 -0.10
C ALA A 91 0.83 6.21 0.76
N GLY A 92 1.90 6.77 0.19
CA GLY A 92 3.18 6.91 0.87
C GLY A 92 4.11 7.83 0.12
N ILE A 93 5.03 8.46 0.87
CA ILE A 93 6.09 9.32 0.37
C ILE A 93 7.42 8.92 0.98
N VAL A 94 8.50 9.25 0.28
CA VAL A 94 9.87 9.22 0.78
C VAL A 94 10.46 10.59 0.62
N LEU A 95 10.84 11.20 1.74
CA LEU A 95 11.60 12.45 1.80
C LEU A 95 12.97 12.07 2.37
N ALA A 96 13.97 11.97 1.48
CA ALA A 96 15.32 11.59 1.89
C ALA A 96 16.01 12.75 2.61
N SER A 97 16.66 12.44 3.73
CA SER A 97 17.49 13.38 4.48
C SER A 97 18.47 12.57 5.35
N SER A 98 19.72 13.03 5.47
CA SER A 98 20.66 12.43 6.41
C SER A 98 20.10 12.51 7.83
N PHE A 99 20.58 11.64 8.72
CA PHE A 99 20.14 11.66 10.11
C PHE A 99 20.44 13.00 10.79
N LEU A 100 21.56 13.61 10.46
CA LEU A 100 21.99 14.86 11.07
C LEU A 100 21.25 16.11 10.52
N ASP A 101 20.75 16.02 9.29
CA ASP A 101 20.05 17.13 8.60
C ASP A 101 18.53 16.94 8.60
N MET A 102 18.03 15.90 9.25
CA MET A 102 16.59 15.61 9.31
C MET A 102 15.86 16.78 10.00
N THR A 103 14.96 17.43 9.26
CA THR A 103 14.13 18.48 9.84
C THR A 103 12.83 17.91 10.40
N GLU A 104 12.24 18.66 11.33
CA GLU A 104 10.93 18.32 11.90
C GLU A 104 9.85 18.24 10.81
N ASP A 105 9.88 19.13 9.82
CA ASP A 105 8.92 19.15 8.71
C ASP A 105 9.00 17.87 7.86
N ILE A 106 10.23 17.43 7.51
CA ILE A 106 10.45 16.18 6.76
C ILE A 106 9.93 14.99 7.57
N TRP A 107 10.28 14.95 8.86
CA TRP A 107 9.87 13.91 9.78
C TRP A 107 8.33 13.87 9.90
N ASN A 108 7.72 14.97 10.29
CA ASN A 108 6.28 15.06 10.50
C ASN A 108 5.50 14.73 9.23
N ARG A 109 5.89 15.31 8.09
CA ARG A 109 5.21 15.06 6.82
C ARG A 109 5.26 13.60 6.41
N THR A 110 6.39 12.94 6.62
CA THR A 110 6.54 11.50 6.31
C THR A 110 5.62 10.65 7.18
N LEU A 111 5.62 10.89 8.49
CA LEU A 111 4.74 10.16 9.42
C LEU A 111 3.26 10.47 9.20
N GLU A 112 2.91 11.70 8.89
CA GLU A 112 1.53 12.10 8.58
C GLU A 112 0.94 11.29 7.43
N VAL A 113 1.67 11.17 6.33
CA VAL A 113 1.19 10.45 5.16
C VAL A 113 1.26 8.93 5.35
N ASN A 114 2.44 8.42 5.76
CA ASN A 114 2.71 7.00 5.69
C ASN A 114 2.11 6.20 6.85
N LEU A 115 1.94 6.82 8.02
CA LEU A 115 1.49 6.16 9.25
C LEU A 115 0.16 6.71 9.74
N ARG A 116 0.12 8.01 10.09
CA ARG A 116 -1.09 8.63 10.66
C ARG A 116 -2.28 8.54 9.70
N GLY A 117 -2.07 8.83 8.41
CA GLY A 117 -3.10 8.75 7.39
C GLY A 117 -3.67 7.34 7.23
N ALA A 118 -2.80 6.32 7.17
CA ALA A 118 -3.21 4.93 7.09
C ALA A 118 -4.01 4.50 8.32
N PHE A 119 -3.57 4.91 9.53
CA PHE A 119 -4.27 4.62 10.78
C PHE A 119 -5.69 5.20 10.79
N PHE A 120 -5.84 6.50 10.56
CA PHE A 120 -7.15 7.14 10.63
C PHE A 120 -8.07 6.75 9.48
N CYS A 121 -7.54 6.49 8.29
CA CYS A 121 -8.33 5.92 7.20
C CYS A 121 -8.88 4.53 7.58
N SER A 122 -8.04 3.68 8.18
CA SER A 122 -8.45 2.37 8.68
C SER A 122 -9.51 2.49 9.78
N GLN A 123 -9.32 3.40 10.73
CA GLN A 123 -10.27 3.60 11.83
C GLN A 123 -11.65 4.02 11.32
N MET A 124 -11.71 5.00 10.41
CA MET A 124 -12.97 5.49 9.85
C MET A 124 -13.69 4.42 9.02
N VAL A 125 -12.94 3.67 8.20
CA VAL A 125 -13.50 2.57 7.41
C VAL A 125 -13.96 1.43 8.32
N ALA A 126 -13.16 1.04 9.33
CA ALA A 126 -13.51 -0.02 10.26
C ALA A 126 -14.79 0.30 11.06
N LYS A 127 -14.97 1.54 11.54
CA LYS A 127 -16.24 1.97 12.19
C LYS A 127 -17.43 1.72 11.27
N LYS A 128 -17.35 2.16 10.00
CA LYS A 128 -18.42 1.93 9.02
C LYS A 128 -18.63 0.44 8.73
N MET A 129 -17.57 -0.37 8.67
CA MET A 129 -17.67 -1.81 8.51
C MET A 129 -18.41 -2.46 9.70
N ILE A 130 -18.06 -2.08 10.94
CA ILE A 130 -18.69 -2.60 12.15
C ILE A 130 -20.17 -2.23 12.22
N ASP A 131 -20.49 -0.94 12.03
CA ASP A 131 -21.86 -0.42 12.07
C ASP A 131 -22.78 -1.11 11.05
N ASN A 132 -22.22 -1.52 9.92
CA ASN A 132 -22.93 -2.19 8.84
C ASN A 132 -22.70 -3.71 8.78
N LYS A 133 -22.09 -4.31 9.79
CA LYS A 133 -21.82 -5.75 9.91
C LYS A 133 -21.04 -6.34 8.72
N ILE A 134 -20.12 -5.56 8.18
CA ILE A 134 -19.27 -5.96 7.06
C ILE A 134 -18.01 -6.64 7.60
N ARG A 135 -17.81 -7.91 7.28
CA ARG A 135 -16.55 -8.63 7.51
C ARG A 135 -15.55 -8.24 6.43
N GLY A 136 -14.89 -7.11 6.64
CA GLY A 136 -14.03 -6.47 5.64
C GLY A 136 -12.58 -6.92 5.68
N LYS A 137 -11.80 -6.31 4.79
CA LYS A 137 -10.35 -6.51 4.67
C LYS A 137 -9.64 -5.16 4.67
N ILE A 138 -8.63 -4.99 5.51
CA ILE A 138 -7.73 -3.85 5.52
C ILE A 138 -6.34 -4.35 5.18
N ILE A 139 -5.71 -3.76 4.16
CA ILE A 139 -4.40 -4.17 3.67
C ILE A 139 -3.48 -2.95 3.68
N ASN A 140 -2.40 -3.03 4.44
CA ASN A 140 -1.42 -1.97 4.53
C ASN A 140 -0.23 -2.25 3.61
N VAL A 141 0.13 -1.30 2.75
CA VAL A 141 1.34 -1.38 1.93
C VAL A 141 2.51 -0.81 2.74
N SER A 142 3.23 -1.71 3.39
CA SER A 142 4.43 -1.42 4.16
C SER A 142 5.66 -1.30 3.24
N SER A 143 6.81 -1.79 3.65
CA SER A 143 8.05 -1.83 2.89
C SER A 143 9.03 -2.80 3.55
N ALA A 144 9.97 -3.36 2.81
CA ALA A 144 11.14 -4.04 3.37
C ALA A 144 11.87 -3.16 4.40
N ASN A 145 11.76 -1.84 4.26
CA ASN A 145 12.32 -0.87 5.19
C ASN A 145 11.63 -0.82 6.57
N SER A 146 10.62 -1.63 6.81
CA SER A 146 10.03 -1.78 8.15
C SER A 146 10.90 -2.64 9.09
N PHE A 147 11.77 -3.50 8.55
CA PHE A 147 12.64 -4.40 9.30
C PHE A 147 14.10 -4.46 8.77
N GLN A 148 14.39 -3.80 7.65
CA GLN A 148 15.75 -3.41 7.25
C GLN A 148 15.83 -1.89 7.16
N VAL A 149 17.03 -1.34 7.02
CA VAL A 149 17.22 0.10 6.93
C VAL A 149 17.86 0.50 5.61
N GLU A 150 17.42 1.62 5.07
CA GLU A 150 18.09 2.32 3.99
C GLU A 150 18.59 3.67 4.54
N ILE A 151 19.82 4.03 4.18
CA ILE A 151 20.45 5.28 4.62
C ILE A 151 19.63 6.48 4.13
N ASP A 152 19.67 7.59 4.86
CA ASP A 152 18.96 8.85 4.58
C ASP A 152 17.42 8.73 4.55
N ARG A 153 16.86 7.69 5.19
CA ARG A 153 15.41 7.41 5.21
C ARG A 153 14.85 7.17 6.61
N SER A 154 15.45 7.76 7.65
CA SER A 154 15.06 7.50 9.04
C SER A 154 13.56 7.67 9.29
N ALA A 155 12.95 8.77 8.81
CA ALA A 155 11.51 9.01 8.95
C ALA A 155 10.67 7.96 8.19
N TYR A 156 11.11 7.56 7.00
CA TYR A 156 10.44 6.52 6.21
C TYR A 156 10.51 5.16 6.90
N ASN A 157 11.71 4.76 7.34
CA ASN A 157 11.93 3.50 8.07
C ASN A 157 11.05 3.44 9.33
N ALA A 158 11.03 4.52 10.13
CA ALA A 158 10.19 4.64 11.31
C ALA A 158 8.69 4.54 10.97
N SER A 159 8.25 5.23 9.89
CA SER A 159 6.86 5.20 9.45
C SER A 159 6.39 3.80 9.03
N LYS A 160 7.26 3.03 8.35
CA LYS A 160 6.93 1.68 7.87
C LYS A 160 7.02 0.62 8.99
N GLY A 161 8.00 0.74 9.89
CA GLY A 161 8.04 -0.07 11.11
C GLY A 161 6.82 0.18 12.01
N GLY A 162 6.44 1.47 12.17
CA GLY A 162 5.22 1.85 12.88
C GLY A 162 3.95 1.29 12.21
N LEU A 163 3.89 1.28 10.86
CA LEU A 163 2.75 0.75 10.12
C LEU A 163 2.59 -0.77 10.34
N ASP A 164 3.68 -1.53 10.41
CA ASP A 164 3.63 -2.96 10.70
C ASP A 164 3.15 -3.20 12.15
N ALA A 165 3.63 -2.44 13.12
CA ALA A 165 3.16 -2.51 14.50
C ALA A 165 1.66 -2.18 14.61
N VAL A 166 1.19 -1.14 13.91
CA VAL A 166 -0.23 -0.75 13.85
C VAL A 166 -1.06 -1.82 13.14
N THR A 167 -0.51 -2.50 12.13
CA THR A 167 -1.18 -3.63 11.46
C THR A 167 -1.48 -4.75 12.46
N LEU A 168 -0.54 -5.10 13.33
CA LEU A 168 -0.74 -6.10 14.38
C LEU A 168 -1.81 -5.66 15.40
N SER A 169 -1.74 -4.41 15.86
CA SER A 169 -2.70 -3.86 16.82
C SER A 169 -4.13 -3.87 16.26
N MET A 170 -4.29 -3.33 15.04
CA MET A 170 -5.59 -3.34 14.37
C MET A 170 -6.10 -4.76 14.09
N ALA A 171 -5.22 -5.71 13.76
CA ALA A 171 -5.59 -7.11 13.54
C ALA A 171 -6.16 -7.75 14.81
N ALA A 172 -5.54 -7.50 15.96
CA ALA A 172 -6.01 -8.00 17.24
C ALA A 172 -7.37 -7.39 17.65
N GLU A 173 -7.50 -6.07 17.51
CA GLU A 173 -8.70 -5.34 17.93
C GLU A 173 -9.91 -5.54 17.00
N LEU A 174 -9.68 -5.69 15.70
CA LEU A 174 -10.76 -5.81 14.71
C LEU A 174 -11.14 -7.26 14.38
N GLY A 175 -10.33 -8.24 14.82
CA GLY A 175 -10.61 -9.66 14.65
C GLY A 175 -11.98 -10.09 15.17
N PRO A 176 -12.42 -9.69 16.38
CA PRO A 176 -13.74 -10.02 16.94
C PRO A 176 -14.92 -9.57 16.07
N TYR A 177 -14.72 -8.55 15.21
CA TYR A 177 -15.73 -8.06 14.26
C TYR A 177 -15.66 -8.77 12.90
N GLY A 178 -14.74 -9.73 12.76
CA GLY A 178 -14.53 -10.46 11.50
C GLY A 178 -13.84 -9.64 10.42
N ILE A 179 -13.13 -8.57 10.79
CA ILE A 179 -12.33 -7.75 9.88
C ILE A 179 -10.89 -8.27 9.90
N ASN A 180 -10.39 -8.69 8.73
CA ASN A 180 -8.98 -9.07 8.63
C ASN A 180 -8.12 -7.83 8.33
N VAL A 181 -7.01 -7.70 9.07
CA VAL A 181 -6.00 -6.67 8.84
C VAL A 181 -4.67 -7.34 8.58
N ASN A 182 -4.08 -7.07 7.42
CA ASN A 182 -2.81 -7.65 6.99
C ASN A 182 -1.99 -6.59 6.21
N GLY A 183 -0.79 -6.95 5.84
CA GLY A 183 0.09 -6.09 5.06
C GLY A 183 0.78 -6.80 3.91
N ILE A 184 1.39 -6.01 3.04
CA ILE A 184 2.44 -6.43 2.12
C ILE A 184 3.66 -5.56 2.35
N SER A 185 4.84 -6.13 2.18
CA SER A 185 6.14 -5.46 2.36
C SER A 185 6.97 -5.59 1.08
N PRO A 186 6.76 -4.66 0.10
CA PRO A 186 7.55 -4.66 -1.12
C PRO A 186 9.02 -4.30 -0.86
N GLY A 187 9.93 -4.96 -1.60
CA GLY A 187 11.33 -4.55 -1.72
C GLY A 187 11.53 -3.48 -2.80
N TYR A 188 12.57 -3.63 -3.61
CA TYR A 188 12.84 -2.71 -4.74
C TYR A 188 11.91 -3.03 -5.92
N ILE A 189 10.91 -2.16 -6.13
CA ILE A 189 9.90 -2.28 -7.19
C ILE A 189 10.14 -1.20 -8.26
N ALA A 190 10.39 -1.63 -9.49
CA ALA A 190 10.51 -0.74 -10.64
C ALA A 190 9.16 -0.07 -10.98
N GLY A 191 9.22 1.09 -11.64
CA GLY A 191 8.00 1.82 -12.05
C GLY A 191 7.32 2.57 -10.90
N THR A 192 8.03 2.79 -9.78
CA THR A 192 7.61 3.66 -8.68
C THR A 192 8.45 4.94 -8.64
N ASP A 193 7.86 6.04 -8.13
CA ASP A 193 8.60 7.30 -7.93
C ASP A 193 9.31 7.34 -6.56
N ILE A 194 9.35 6.23 -5.84
CA ILE A 194 9.86 6.14 -4.46
C ILE A 194 11.37 5.82 -4.43
N GLY A 195 11.93 5.30 -5.51
CA GLY A 195 13.37 4.99 -5.62
C GLY A 195 14.24 6.24 -5.79
N PRO A 196 15.56 6.16 -5.44
CA PRO A 196 16.49 7.24 -5.73
C PRO A 196 16.54 7.52 -7.24
N LYS A 197 16.51 8.79 -7.65
CA LYS A 197 16.57 9.16 -9.07
C LYS A 197 17.88 8.72 -9.73
N GLU A 198 18.97 8.71 -8.96
CA GLU A 198 20.30 8.23 -9.39
C GLU A 198 20.29 6.74 -9.73
N PHE A 199 19.38 5.99 -9.13
CA PHE A 199 19.19 4.57 -9.35
C PHE A 199 18.72 4.24 -10.79
N LEU A 200 17.91 5.11 -11.40
CA LEU A 200 17.37 4.88 -12.74
C LEU A 200 18.40 5.10 -13.85
N ASN A 201 19.48 5.82 -13.58
CA ASN A 201 20.44 6.29 -14.58
C ASN A 201 21.88 5.83 -14.33
N ASN A 202 22.12 4.91 -13.37
CA ASN A 202 23.46 4.43 -13.03
C ASN A 202 23.51 2.90 -12.97
N ASP A 203 24.02 2.28 -14.02
CA ASP A 203 24.13 0.82 -14.15
C ASP A 203 24.99 0.18 -13.04
N ALA A 204 25.98 0.89 -12.52
CA ALA A 204 26.82 0.36 -11.45
C ALA A 204 26.03 0.26 -10.13
N ILE A 205 25.26 1.29 -9.81
CA ILE A 205 24.38 1.29 -8.64
C ILE A 205 23.30 0.22 -8.82
N GLN A 206 22.67 0.12 -10.00
CA GLN A 206 21.69 -0.92 -10.25
C GLN A 206 22.25 -2.33 -10.04
N ARG A 207 23.45 -2.61 -10.54
CA ARG A 207 24.11 -3.91 -10.33
C ARG A 207 24.40 -4.20 -8.86
N GLU A 208 24.82 -3.19 -8.09
CA GLU A 208 25.04 -3.35 -6.65
C GLU A 208 23.75 -3.79 -5.93
N TYR A 209 22.62 -3.16 -6.26
CA TYR A 209 21.32 -3.53 -5.69
C TYR A 209 20.85 -4.90 -6.18
N LEU A 210 21.01 -5.21 -7.46
CA LEU A 210 20.65 -6.51 -8.03
C LEU A 210 21.41 -7.66 -7.38
N ASN A 211 22.70 -7.43 -7.07
CA ASN A 211 23.53 -8.43 -6.37
C ASN A 211 23.03 -8.77 -4.96
N LYS A 212 22.18 -7.93 -4.37
CA LYS A 212 21.56 -8.17 -3.05
C LYS A 212 20.24 -8.95 -3.16
N ILE A 213 19.66 -9.07 -4.37
CA ILE A 213 18.37 -9.72 -4.60
C ILE A 213 18.59 -11.13 -5.16
N PRO A 214 18.25 -12.21 -4.44
CA PRO A 214 18.42 -13.58 -4.92
C PRO A 214 17.77 -13.90 -6.26
N LEU A 215 16.61 -13.27 -6.58
CA LEU A 215 15.96 -13.44 -7.87
C LEU A 215 16.60 -12.62 -9.01
N GLU A 216 17.70 -11.90 -8.75
CA GLU A 216 18.52 -11.16 -9.72
C GLU A 216 17.73 -10.19 -10.62
N ARG A 217 16.60 -9.71 -10.13
CA ARG A 217 15.78 -8.69 -10.78
C ARG A 217 15.08 -7.78 -9.79
N PHE A 218 14.78 -6.56 -10.21
CA PHE A 218 13.82 -5.73 -9.49
C PHE A 218 12.41 -6.30 -9.64
N GLY A 219 11.60 -6.14 -8.60
CA GLY A 219 10.18 -6.41 -8.70
C GLY A 219 9.51 -5.46 -9.69
N GLN A 220 8.41 -5.89 -10.28
CA GLN A 220 7.50 -5.05 -11.04
C GLN A 220 6.29 -4.71 -10.17
N VAL A 221 5.58 -3.62 -10.47
CA VAL A 221 4.38 -3.24 -9.69
C VAL A 221 3.33 -4.36 -9.69
N GLU A 222 3.29 -5.17 -10.73
CA GLU A 222 2.42 -6.34 -10.89
C GLU A 222 2.76 -7.47 -9.91
N ASP A 223 4.01 -7.60 -9.47
CA ASP A 223 4.44 -8.62 -8.50
C ASP A 223 3.72 -8.44 -7.14
N CYS A 224 3.28 -7.22 -6.82
CA CYS A 224 2.52 -6.93 -5.60
C CYS A 224 1.04 -7.31 -5.68
N VAL A 225 0.48 -7.46 -6.89
CA VAL A 225 -0.97 -7.60 -7.09
C VAL A 225 -1.50 -8.91 -6.54
N GLY A 226 -0.81 -10.01 -6.80
CA GLY A 226 -1.25 -11.36 -6.41
C GLY A 226 -1.46 -11.49 -4.91
N ALA A 227 -0.53 -10.99 -4.10
CA ALA A 227 -0.62 -11.02 -2.64
C ALA A 227 -1.80 -10.18 -2.13
N VAL A 228 -2.02 -8.98 -2.70
CA VAL A 228 -3.16 -8.13 -2.31
C VAL A 228 -4.49 -8.76 -2.69
N VAL A 229 -4.61 -9.34 -3.88
CA VAL A 229 -5.83 -10.08 -4.30
C VAL A 229 -6.09 -11.26 -3.37
N PHE A 230 -5.07 -12.03 -2.99
CA PHE A 230 -5.19 -13.10 -2.01
C PHE A 230 -5.69 -12.56 -0.67
N LEU A 231 -5.03 -11.56 -0.08
CA LEU A 231 -5.42 -10.98 1.20
C LEU A 231 -6.81 -10.34 1.19
N ALA A 232 -7.24 -9.80 0.05
CA ALA A 232 -8.57 -9.22 -0.15
C ALA A 232 -9.69 -10.25 -0.32
N SER A 233 -9.35 -11.50 -0.62
CA SER A 233 -10.29 -12.57 -0.94
C SER A 233 -10.71 -13.39 0.29
N ASN A 234 -11.65 -14.31 0.08
CA ASN A 234 -12.07 -15.28 1.09
C ASN A 234 -11.00 -16.38 1.34
N GLU A 235 -10.00 -16.51 0.46
CA GLU A 235 -8.89 -17.45 0.64
C GLU A 235 -8.00 -17.09 1.83
N ALA A 236 -7.98 -15.80 2.22
CA ALA A 236 -7.22 -15.27 3.36
C ALA A 236 -8.08 -15.05 4.61
N ILE A 237 -9.20 -15.76 4.78
CA ILE A 237 -10.12 -15.50 5.90
C ILE A 237 -9.49 -15.81 7.27
N TYR A 238 -8.53 -16.72 7.32
CA TYR A 238 -7.81 -17.11 8.55
C TYR A 238 -6.40 -16.49 8.64
N VAL A 239 -6.06 -15.59 7.70
CA VAL A 239 -4.81 -14.81 7.75
C VAL A 239 -5.09 -13.50 8.47
N GLN A 240 -4.38 -13.26 9.59
CA GLN A 240 -4.61 -12.10 10.46
C GLN A 240 -3.29 -11.58 11.03
N GLY A 241 -3.06 -10.27 10.92
CA GLY A 241 -1.86 -9.61 11.45
C GLY A 241 -0.57 -9.96 10.71
N HIS A 242 -0.64 -10.49 9.48
CA HIS A 242 0.54 -10.92 8.74
C HIS A 242 0.91 -9.93 7.64
N THR A 243 2.21 -9.64 7.50
CA THR A 243 2.76 -8.86 6.39
C THR A 243 3.54 -9.78 5.44
N ILE A 244 3.04 -9.92 4.21
CA ILE A 244 3.70 -10.74 3.18
C ILE A 244 4.84 -9.95 2.55
N VAL A 245 6.07 -10.45 2.65
CA VAL A 245 7.25 -9.85 2.02
C VAL A 245 7.30 -10.18 0.54
N ILE A 246 7.51 -9.15 -0.30
CA ILE A 246 7.54 -9.25 -1.77
C ILE A 246 8.80 -8.52 -2.26
N ASP A 247 9.95 -9.15 -2.11
CA ASP A 247 11.25 -8.49 -2.25
C ASP A 247 12.28 -9.27 -3.08
N GLY A 248 11.89 -10.40 -3.67
CA GLY A 248 12.82 -11.27 -4.42
C GLY A 248 13.90 -11.92 -3.56
N GLY A 249 13.71 -11.94 -2.24
CA GLY A 249 14.67 -12.46 -1.27
C GLY A 249 15.69 -11.44 -0.76
N LEU A 250 15.49 -10.15 -1.04
CA LEU A 250 16.39 -9.06 -0.63
C LEU A 250 16.69 -9.08 0.88
N THR A 251 15.70 -9.39 1.70
CA THR A 251 15.81 -9.34 3.17
C THR A 251 16.19 -10.67 3.81
N ILE A 252 16.41 -11.73 3.01
CA ILE A 252 16.90 -13.01 3.51
C ILE A 252 18.41 -12.89 3.80
N GLN A 253 18.82 -13.22 5.01
CA GLN A 253 20.24 -13.32 5.33
C GLN A 253 20.88 -14.45 4.51
N GLN A 254 21.82 -14.12 3.64
CA GLN A 254 22.60 -15.09 2.88
C GLN A 254 23.86 -15.47 3.63
N ILE A 255 24.03 -16.76 3.91
CA ILE A 255 25.28 -17.31 4.43
C ILE A 255 26.06 -17.91 3.25
N GLY A 256 27.08 -17.17 2.79
CA GLY A 256 27.93 -17.58 1.67
C GLY A 256 27.39 -17.15 0.30
N LYS A 257 28.29 -17.20 -0.71
CA LYS A 257 27.92 -16.96 -2.11
C LYS A 257 27.66 -18.27 -2.80
N VAL A 258 26.47 -18.45 -3.37
CA VAL A 258 26.25 -19.55 -4.34
C VAL A 258 27.03 -19.18 -5.60
N ARG A 259 28.17 -19.84 -5.84
CA ARG A 259 28.88 -19.73 -7.11
C ARG A 259 28.16 -20.64 -8.10
N ARG A 260 27.56 -20.06 -9.10
CA ARG A 260 27.11 -20.78 -10.32
C ARG A 260 28.27 -20.85 -11.30
#